data_761995d5ecc0be2aa061a98aa603b0d3
#
_entry.id   761995d5ecc0be2aa061a98aa603b0d3
#
_cell.length_a   1.000
_cell.length_b   1.000
_cell.length_c   1.000
_cell.angle_alpha   90.00
_cell.angle_beta   90.00
_cell.angle_gamma   90.00
#
_symmetry.space_group_name_H-M   'P 1'
#
loop_
_entity.id
_entity.type
_entity.pdbx_description
1 polymer ?
#
loop_
_entity_poly.entity_id
_entity_poly.type
_entity_poly.pdbx_seq_one_letter_code
_entity_poly.pdbx_strand_id
1 'polypeptide(L)'
;MDKAIVLAVAASLCTATASVCQRAGARNTGPAAGFDARLIIRLARQPAWLLGIAAMIGGFVFQLTALRFGELALVQPILAAELLFVFGFLAVAGPRRPKPRDWLAAAAMSAGIGVFLRLAAPSGGRLHAAGPSWLLAGLVTAAVVLAALAVAFGLRGRPGASRSRRAGVLGAATGISWGFMAAVIKELSSHLGDGIDAIVSTWSLYLLLAAGAATMVLAAHALAAGPLAASQPGFTILDPLTASLLGVFLFGEHIQTGAAALAGEALPLAAVIAGAAALSRSCLVLGENQRPGCPDQPATDRAAHAPGRQPVAASRP
;
A
#
# COMPACT_ATOMS: atom_id res chain seq x y z
N MET A 1 -7.64 19.20 -13.46
CA MET A 1 -7.84 17.76 -13.46
C MET A 1 -6.63 17.03 -14.05
N ASP A 2 -6.20 17.38 -15.25
CA ASP A 2 -5.08 16.66 -15.93
C ASP A 2 -3.77 16.66 -15.15
N LYS A 3 -3.40 17.77 -14.50
CA LYS A 3 -2.19 17.88 -13.67
C LYS A 3 -2.23 16.91 -12.48
N ALA A 4 -3.37 16.78 -11.79
CA ALA A 4 -3.53 15.87 -10.67
C ALA A 4 -3.39 14.40 -11.09
N ILE A 5 -4.00 14.03 -12.23
CA ILE A 5 -3.91 12.69 -12.79
C ILE A 5 -2.46 12.33 -13.14
N VAL A 6 -1.78 13.22 -13.88
CA VAL A 6 -0.37 12.99 -14.28
C VAL A 6 0.53 12.83 -13.06
N LEU A 7 0.36 13.69 -12.05
CA LEU A 7 1.14 13.64 -10.81
C LEU A 7 0.83 12.39 -10.00
N ALA A 8 -0.44 11.95 -9.93
CA ALA A 8 -0.84 10.74 -9.24
C ALA A 8 -0.28 9.48 -9.94
N VAL A 9 -0.27 9.45 -11.28
CA VAL A 9 0.37 8.38 -12.06
C VAL A 9 1.89 8.38 -11.83
N ALA A 10 2.52 9.56 -11.81
CA ALA A 10 3.95 9.66 -11.48
C ALA A 10 4.25 9.17 -10.06
N ALA A 11 3.39 9.52 -9.09
CA ALA A 11 3.50 9.04 -7.72
C ALA A 11 3.42 7.51 -7.65
N SER A 12 2.41 6.90 -8.29
CA SER A 12 2.24 5.44 -8.29
C SER A 12 3.38 4.71 -9.02
N LEU A 13 3.97 5.30 -10.05
CA LEU A 13 5.16 4.76 -10.71
C LEU A 13 6.39 4.81 -9.80
N CYS A 14 6.56 5.92 -9.07
CA CYS A 14 7.64 6.08 -8.11
C CYS A 14 7.52 5.10 -6.95
N THR A 15 6.32 4.93 -6.37
CA THR A 15 6.09 3.97 -5.27
C THR A 15 6.28 2.53 -5.73
N ALA A 16 5.85 2.18 -6.95
CA ALA A 16 6.14 0.88 -7.55
C ALA A 16 7.65 0.63 -7.71
N THR A 17 8.37 1.63 -8.21
CA THR A 17 9.84 1.57 -8.33
C THR A 17 10.49 1.42 -6.97
N ALA A 18 10.04 2.16 -5.95
CA ALA A 18 10.51 2.04 -4.58
C ALA A 18 10.31 0.63 -4.04
N SER A 19 9.10 0.07 -4.20
CA SER A 19 8.74 -1.27 -3.73
C SER A 19 9.63 -2.36 -4.36
N VAL A 20 9.88 -2.28 -5.67
CA VAL A 20 10.73 -3.25 -6.39
C VAL A 20 12.20 -3.10 -6.00
N CYS A 21 12.72 -1.87 -5.96
CA CYS A 21 14.12 -1.59 -5.65
C CYS A 21 14.46 -1.92 -4.19
N GLN A 22 13.59 -1.57 -3.22
CA GLN A 22 13.78 -1.92 -1.81
C GLN A 22 13.78 -3.44 -1.61
N ARG A 23 12.87 -4.16 -2.28
CA ARG A 23 12.84 -5.63 -2.25
C ARG A 23 14.10 -6.24 -2.84
N ALA A 24 14.62 -5.71 -3.96
CA ALA A 24 15.87 -6.16 -4.56
C ALA A 24 17.06 -5.90 -3.63
N GLY A 25 17.15 -4.73 -3.01
CA GLY A 25 18.19 -4.39 -2.03
C GLY A 25 18.16 -5.29 -0.80
N ALA A 26 16.96 -5.58 -0.27
CA ALA A 26 16.78 -6.45 0.88
C ALA A 26 17.18 -7.91 0.59
N ARG A 27 16.92 -8.43 -0.60
CA ARG A 27 17.36 -9.79 -1.00
C ARG A 27 18.87 -9.94 -1.03
N ASN A 28 19.59 -8.89 -1.44
CA ASN A 28 21.06 -8.90 -1.55
C ASN A 28 21.77 -8.83 -0.18
N THR A 29 21.05 -8.49 0.89
CA THR A 29 21.65 -8.37 2.25
C THR A 29 21.52 -9.64 3.08
N GLY A 30 20.80 -10.67 2.60
CA GLY A 30 20.60 -11.95 3.28
C GLY A 30 19.62 -11.88 4.46
N PRO A 31 19.26 -13.05 5.06
CA PRO A 31 18.34 -13.08 6.19
C PRO A 31 18.95 -12.42 7.41
N ALA A 32 18.22 -11.45 7.98
CA ALA A 32 18.61 -10.79 9.23
C ALA A 32 17.94 -11.49 10.42
N ALA A 33 18.75 -11.89 11.38
CA ALA A 33 18.28 -12.35 12.69
C ALA A 33 18.05 -11.11 13.59
N GLY A 34 16.87 -10.48 13.49
CA GLY A 34 16.47 -9.39 14.38
C GLY A 34 16.79 -7.97 13.88
N PHE A 35 16.54 -6.98 14.74
CA PHE A 35 16.87 -5.56 14.52
C PHE A 35 18.38 -5.35 14.75
N ASP A 36 19.16 -5.41 13.68
CA ASP A 36 20.60 -5.14 13.73
C ASP A 36 20.90 -3.81 13.02
N ALA A 37 21.50 -2.85 13.74
CA ALA A 37 21.94 -1.56 13.16
C ALA A 37 22.92 -1.75 11.98
N ARG A 38 23.69 -2.83 11.99
CA ARG A 38 24.58 -3.20 10.88
C ARG A 38 23.81 -3.55 9.60
N LEU A 39 22.57 -4.04 9.72
CA LEU A 39 21.71 -4.29 8.56
C LEU A 39 21.32 -2.98 7.87
N ILE A 40 20.96 -1.95 8.65
CA ILE A 40 20.62 -0.62 8.13
C ILE A 40 21.81 -0.02 7.37
N ILE A 41 23.01 -0.13 7.92
CA ILE A 41 24.24 0.35 7.26
C ILE A 41 24.51 -0.44 5.96
N ARG A 42 24.30 -1.76 5.96
CA ARG A 42 24.45 -2.59 4.75
C ARG A 42 23.41 -2.24 3.68
N LEU A 43 22.16 -2.02 4.06
CA LEU A 43 21.10 -1.56 3.16
C LEU A 43 21.41 -0.17 2.60
N ALA A 44 21.86 0.76 3.44
CA ALA A 44 22.24 2.11 3.02
C ALA A 44 23.42 2.15 2.04
N ARG A 45 24.19 1.07 1.92
CA ARG A 45 25.27 0.91 0.92
C ARG A 45 24.81 0.23 -0.37
N GLN A 46 23.57 -0.26 -0.41
CA GLN A 46 23.02 -0.92 -1.61
C GLN A 46 22.42 0.13 -2.56
N PRO A 47 22.95 0.29 -3.80
CA PRO A 47 22.45 1.31 -4.72
C PRO A 47 20.98 1.10 -5.09
N ALA A 48 20.53 -0.14 -5.22
CA ALA A 48 19.12 -0.44 -5.45
C ALA A 48 18.22 0.04 -4.29
N TRP A 49 18.67 -0.13 -3.04
CA TRP A 49 17.90 0.32 -1.88
C TRP A 49 17.84 1.84 -1.79
N LEU A 50 18.97 2.54 -2.05
CA LEU A 50 19.02 4.01 -2.11
C LEU A 50 18.13 4.56 -3.21
N LEU A 51 18.13 3.94 -4.41
CA LEU A 51 17.22 4.30 -5.49
C LEU A 51 15.76 4.11 -5.04
N GLY A 52 15.46 3.03 -4.31
CA GLY A 52 14.15 2.80 -3.73
C GLY A 52 13.71 3.88 -2.74
N ILE A 53 14.63 4.36 -1.89
CA ILE A 53 14.35 5.49 -0.97
C ILE A 53 14.13 6.80 -1.75
N ALA A 54 14.98 7.10 -2.72
CA ALA A 54 14.81 8.29 -3.56
C ALA A 54 13.48 8.26 -4.32
N ALA A 55 13.11 7.11 -4.87
CA ALA A 55 11.82 6.92 -5.53
C ALA A 55 10.63 7.06 -4.55
N MET A 56 10.75 6.57 -3.31
CA MET A 56 9.72 6.73 -2.27
C MET A 56 9.52 8.22 -1.92
N ILE A 57 10.60 8.98 -1.75
CA ILE A 57 10.53 10.42 -1.51
C ILE A 57 9.90 11.13 -2.70
N GLY A 58 10.31 10.81 -3.93
CA GLY A 58 9.71 11.34 -5.15
C GLY A 58 8.23 11.03 -5.26
N GLY A 59 7.82 9.79 -4.95
CA GLY A 59 6.43 9.37 -4.90
C GLY A 59 5.61 10.19 -3.92
N PHE A 60 6.13 10.42 -2.72
CA PHE A 60 5.49 11.28 -1.72
C PHE A 60 5.33 12.73 -2.20
N VAL A 61 6.36 13.31 -2.81
CA VAL A 61 6.29 14.69 -3.34
C VAL A 61 5.28 14.79 -4.47
N PHE A 62 5.25 13.82 -5.39
CA PHE A 62 4.23 13.77 -6.45
C PHE A 62 2.82 13.58 -5.89
N GLN A 63 2.62 12.72 -4.89
CA GLN A 63 1.33 12.53 -4.23
C GLN A 63 0.87 13.81 -3.53
N LEU A 64 1.75 14.45 -2.76
CA LEU A 64 1.48 15.71 -2.07
C LEU A 64 1.06 16.78 -3.08
N THR A 65 1.78 16.88 -4.21
CA THR A 65 1.48 17.84 -5.27
C THR A 65 0.19 17.47 -6.02
N ALA A 66 -0.07 16.18 -6.26
CA ALA A 66 -1.31 15.72 -6.88
C ALA A 66 -2.53 16.13 -6.07
N LEU A 67 -2.47 15.95 -4.74
CA LEU A 67 -3.55 16.30 -3.81
C LEU A 67 -3.79 17.82 -3.66
N ARG A 68 -2.79 18.63 -4.00
CA ARG A 68 -2.99 20.09 -4.12
C ARG A 68 -3.88 20.47 -5.30
N PHE A 69 -3.80 19.71 -6.40
CA PHE A 69 -4.52 20.01 -7.66
C PHE A 69 -5.74 19.12 -7.89
N GLY A 70 -5.96 18.11 -7.06
CA GLY A 70 -7.05 17.15 -7.23
C GLY A 70 -7.67 16.70 -5.90
N GLU A 71 -8.85 16.12 -6.05
CA GLU A 71 -9.61 15.57 -4.93
C GLU A 71 -9.03 14.23 -4.46
N LEU A 72 -9.23 13.90 -3.17
CA LEU A 72 -8.86 12.61 -2.58
C LEU A 72 -9.54 11.44 -3.32
N ALA A 73 -10.83 11.60 -3.60
CA ALA A 73 -11.62 10.59 -4.30
C ALA A 73 -11.11 10.29 -5.72
N LEU A 74 -10.39 11.25 -6.36
CA LEU A 74 -9.76 11.07 -7.67
C LEU A 74 -8.37 10.45 -7.54
N VAL A 75 -7.54 11.00 -6.65
CA VAL A 75 -6.10 10.67 -6.56
C VAL A 75 -5.89 9.27 -5.99
N GLN A 76 -6.65 8.86 -4.97
CA GLN A 76 -6.43 7.58 -4.29
C GLN A 76 -6.62 6.33 -5.16
N PRO A 77 -7.67 6.23 -6.00
CA PRO A 77 -7.79 5.10 -6.93
C PRO A 77 -6.66 5.05 -7.96
N ILE A 78 -6.13 6.21 -8.38
CA ILE A 78 -4.98 6.26 -9.30
C ILE A 78 -3.70 5.74 -8.62
N LEU A 79 -3.50 6.07 -7.34
CA LEU A 79 -2.35 5.55 -6.58
C LEU A 79 -2.38 4.03 -6.46
N ALA A 80 -3.56 3.40 -6.44
CA ALA A 80 -3.68 1.95 -6.49
C ALA A 80 -3.06 1.33 -7.77
N ALA A 81 -2.88 2.11 -8.84
CA ALA A 81 -2.16 1.69 -10.04
C ALA A 81 -0.68 1.32 -9.78
N GLU A 82 -0.13 1.62 -8.58
CA GLU A 82 1.17 1.10 -8.14
C GLU A 82 1.28 -0.41 -8.39
N LEU A 83 0.23 -1.17 -8.08
CA LEU A 83 0.22 -2.62 -8.30
C LEU A 83 0.35 -3.02 -9.77
N LEU A 84 -0.21 -2.22 -10.69
CA LEU A 84 -0.04 -2.43 -12.14
C LEU A 84 1.40 -2.22 -12.57
N PHE A 85 2.04 -1.16 -12.06
CA PHE A 85 3.45 -0.89 -12.36
C PHE A 85 4.37 -1.94 -11.75
N VAL A 86 4.15 -2.35 -10.49
CA VAL A 86 4.89 -3.47 -9.87
C VAL A 86 4.73 -4.74 -10.69
N PHE A 87 3.50 -5.06 -11.10
CA PHE A 87 3.23 -6.21 -11.98
C PHE A 87 3.97 -6.08 -13.31
N GLY A 88 3.91 -4.92 -13.97
CA GLY A 88 4.62 -4.64 -15.21
C GLY A 88 6.13 -4.84 -15.08
N PHE A 89 6.75 -4.28 -14.04
CA PHE A 89 8.19 -4.47 -13.78
C PHE A 89 8.56 -5.94 -13.56
N LEU A 90 7.75 -6.67 -12.79
CA LEU A 90 8.00 -8.09 -12.54
C LEU A 90 7.69 -8.98 -13.75
N ALA A 91 6.76 -8.57 -14.61
CA ALA A 91 6.46 -9.29 -15.86
C ALA A 91 7.59 -9.17 -16.90
N VAL A 92 8.25 -8.00 -16.94
CA VAL A 92 9.34 -7.71 -17.89
C VAL A 92 10.70 -8.18 -17.35
N ALA A 93 11.01 -7.85 -16.09
CA ALA A 93 12.34 -8.07 -15.50
C ALA A 93 12.39 -9.27 -14.54
N GLY A 94 11.24 -9.85 -14.21
CA GLY A 94 11.16 -10.96 -13.25
C GLY A 94 11.52 -12.32 -13.87
N PRO A 95 11.98 -13.28 -13.06
CA PRO A 95 12.34 -14.62 -13.50
C PRO A 95 11.13 -15.48 -13.88
N ARG A 96 9.92 -15.04 -13.59
CA ARG A 96 8.67 -15.79 -13.80
C ARG A 96 7.76 -15.10 -14.79
N ARG A 97 7.09 -15.90 -15.62
CA ARG A 97 6.09 -15.38 -16.56
C ARG A 97 4.72 -15.22 -15.89
N PRO A 98 4.00 -14.11 -16.18
CA PRO A 98 2.63 -13.91 -15.70
C PRO A 98 1.69 -15.00 -16.23
N LYS A 99 0.74 -15.39 -15.37
CA LYS A 99 -0.35 -16.29 -15.79
C LYS A 99 -1.47 -15.48 -16.46
N PRO A 100 -2.30 -16.08 -17.34
CA PRO A 100 -3.41 -15.39 -18.00
C PRO A 100 -4.35 -14.68 -17.02
N ARG A 101 -4.57 -15.27 -15.83
CA ARG A 101 -5.37 -14.65 -14.76
C ARG A 101 -4.77 -13.36 -14.20
N ASP A 102 -3.44 -13.24 -14.20
CA ASP A 102 -2.75 -12.04 -13.71
C ASP A 102 -2.94 -10.90 -14.72
N TRP A 103 -2.90 -11.22 -16.02
CA TRP A 103 -3.23 -10.27 -17.07
C TRP A 103 -4.69 -9.82 -17.03
N LEU A 104 -5.63 -10.75 -16.75
CA LEU A 104 -7.04 -10.41 -16.61
C LEU A 104 -7.26 -9.47 -15.39
N ALA A 105 -6.58 -9.75 -14.28
CA ALA A 105 -6.65 -8.90 -13.09
C ALA A 105 -6.07 -7.50 -13.36
N ALA A 106 -4.95 -7.41 -14.08
CA ALA A 106 -4.36 -6.13 -14.49
C ALA A 106 -5.28 -5.37 -15.45
N ALA A 107 -5.89 -6.05 -16.43
CA ALA A 107 -6.85 -5.44 -17.36
C ALA A 107 -8.10 -4.94 -16.63
N ALA A 108 -8.65 -5.72 -15.71
CA ALA A 108 -9.82 -5.32 -14.90
C ALA A 108 -9.51 -4.08 -14.04
N MET A 109 -8.34 -4.05 -13.43
CA MET A 109 -7.88 -2.90 -12.63
C MET A 109 -7.68 -1.66 -13.50
N SER A 110 -7.02 -1.78 -14.65
CA SER A 110 -6.80 -0.67 -15.59
C SER A 110 -8.11 -0.12 -16.15
N ALA A 111 -9.02 -1.01 -16.56
CA ALA A 111 -10.33 -0.63 -17.05
C ALA A 111 -11.16 0.04 -15.93
N GLY A 112 -11.12 -0.52 -14.72
CA GLY A 112 -11.78 0.06 -13.55
C GLY A 112 -11.29 1.49 -13.25
N ILE A 113 -9.99 1.73 -13.22
CA ILE A 113 -9.42 3.07 -13.05
C ILE A 113 -9.89 4.00 -14.18
N GLY A 114 -9.79 3.57 -15.45
CA GLY A 114 -10.17 4.39 -16.59
C GLY A 114 -11.65 4.77 -16.62
N VAL A 115 -12.55 3.83 -16.29
CA VAL A 115 -13.99 4.07 -16.18
C VAL A 115 -14.30 4.96 -14.97
N PHE A 116 -13.68 4.69 -13.82
CA PHE A 116 -13.83 5.51 -12.62
C PHE A 116 -13.44 6.97 -12.89
N LEU A 117 -12.29 7.23 -13.51
CA LEU A 117 -11.85 8.59 -13.84
C LEU A 117 -12.80 9.33 -14.77
N ARG A 118 -13.52 8.61 -15.64
CA ARG A 118 -14.52 9.20 -16.54
C ARG A 118 -15.84 9.50 -15.86
N LEU A 119 -16.26 8.67 -14.92
CA LEU A 119 -17.57 8.77 -14.28
C LEU A 119 -17.55 9.61 -13.01
N ALA A 120 -16.54 9.43 -12.16
CA ALA A 120 -16.48 10.07 -10.85
C ALA A 120 -16.29 11.59 -10.92
N ALA A 121 -15.63 12.13 -11.95
CA ALA A 121 -15.33 13.56 -12.13
C ALA A 121 -15.52 14.38 -10.84
N PRO A 122 -14.89 13.99 -9.70
CA PRO A 122 -15.10 14.66 -8.43
C PRO A 122 -14.68 16.11 -8.57
N SER A 123 -15.49 17.00 -8.03
CA SER A 123 -15.26 18.45 -8.18
C SER A 123 -15.64 19.19 -6.90
N GLY A 124 -15.07 20.37 -6.69
CA GLY A 124 -15.53 21.32 -5.69
C GLY A 124 -14.96 21.14 -4.28
N GLY A 125 -13.94 20.32 -4.09
CA GLY A 125 -13.26 20.15 -2.80
C GLY A 125 -12.45 21.37 -2.37
N ARG A 126 -12.48 21.69 -1.06
CA ARG A 126 -11.61 22.69 -0.44
C ARG A 126 -10.23 22.09 -0.13
N LEU A 127 -9.20 22.91 -0.08
CA LEU A 127 -7.85 22.48 0.31
C LEU A 127 -7.70 22.37 1.84
N HIS A 128 -8.47 23.20 2.59
CA HIS A 128 -8.46 23.24 4.06
C HIS A 128 -9.79 22.76 4.63
N ALA A 129 -9.70 22.00 5.71
CA ALA A 129 -10.87 21.63 6.50
C ALA A 129 -10.91 22.40 7.84
N ALA A 130 -12.13 22.56 8.38
CA ALA A 130 -12.31 23.21 9.67
C ALA A 130 -11.71 22.40 10.82
N GLY A 131 -11.11 23.07 11.81
CA GLY A 131 -10.49 22.40 12.96
C GLY A 131 -11.41 21.42 13.72
N PRO A 132 -12.69 21.76 14.00
CA PRO A 132 -13.62 20.82 14.62
C PRO A 132 -13.87 19.54 13.79
N SER A 133 -13.89 19.64 12.45
CA SER A 133 -14.05 18.47 11.57
C SER A 133 -12.83 17.55 11.65
N TRP A 134 -11.62 18.10 11.75
CA TRP A 134 -10.40 17.34 11.98
C TRP A 134 -10.39 16.61 13.30
N LEU A 135 -10.84 17.26 14.37
CA LEU A 135 -10.95 16.62 15.67
C LEU A 135 -11.91 15.42 15.63
N LEU A 136 -13.07 15.60 15.00
CA LEU A 136 -14.05 14.52 14.85
C LEU A 136 -13.50 13.38 14.00
N ALA A 137 -12.90 13.67 12.83
CA ALA A 137 -12.30 12.66 11.95
C ALA A 137 -11.18 11.89 12.66
N GLY A 138 -10.32 12.59 13.39
CA GLY A 138 -9.24 11.99 14.17
C GLY A 138 -9.76 11.09 15.30
N LEU A 139 -10.75 11.56 16.07
CA LEU A 139 -11.35 10.78 17.15
C LEU A 139 -12.07 9.53 16.61
N VAL A 140 -12.85 9.66 15.55
CA VAL A 140 -13.54 8.52 14.93
C VAL A 140 -12.52 7.50 14.38
N THR A 141 -11.51 7.96 13.65
CA THR A 141 -10.45 7.07 13.13
C THR A 141 -9.71 6.38 14.28
N ALA A 142 -9.31 7.11 15.31
CA ALA A 142 -8.64 6.55 16.47
C ALA A 142 -9.54 5.54 17.21
N ALA A 143 -10.82 5.83 17.41
CA ALA A 143 -11.76 4.93 18.05
C ALA A 143 -11.93 3.61 17.25
N VAL A 144 -12.07 3.70 15.93
CA VAL A 144 -12.19 2.51 15.06
C VAL A 144 -10.90 1.68 15.09
N VAL A 145 -9.74 2.32 15.03
CA VAL A 145 -8.43 1.63 15.10
C VAL A 145 -8.24 0.98 16.47
N LEU A 146 -8.56 1.68 17.57
CA LEU A 146 -8.48 1.13 18.92
C LEU A 146 -9.45 -0.03 19.13
N ALA A 147 -10.68 0.06 18.62
CA ALA A 147 -11.63 -1.06 18.63
C ALA A 147 -11.11 -2.27 17.87
N ALA A 148 -10.52 -2.06 16.68
CA ALA A 148 -9.90 -3.13 15.91
C ALA A 148 -8.70 -3.75 16.64
N LEU A 149 -7.88 -2.95 17.31
CA LEU A 149 -6.78 -3.43 18.16
C LEU A 149 -7.30 -4.26 19.34
N ALA A 150 -8.36 -3.81 20.01
CA ALA A 150 -8.99 -4.54 21.12
C ALA A 150 -9.53 -5.92 20.66
N VAL A 151 -10.22 -5.95 19.49
CA VAL A 151 -10.67 -7.20 18.87
C VAL A 151 -9.48 -8.10 18.52
N ALA A 152 -8.45 -7.55 17.87
CA ALA A 152 -7.25 -8.32 17.51
C ALA A 152 -6.50 -8.85 18.74
N PHE A 153 -6.53 -8.11 19.86
CA PHE A 153 -5.96 -8.54 21.13
C PHE A 153 -6.77 -9.70 21.74
N GLY A 154 -8.09 -9.60 21.75
CA GLY A 154 -9.00 -10.67 22.21
C GLY A 154 -8.91 -11.97 21.40
N LEU A 155 -8.42 -11.89 20.15
CA LEU A 155 -8.16 -13.04 19.29
C LEU A 155 -6.78 -13.67 19.52
N ARG A 156 -5.92 -13.13 20.41
CA ARG A 156 -4.61 -13.69 20.73
C ARG A 156 -4.75 -15.07 21.40
N GLY A 157 -3.87 -15.98 21.02
CA GLY A 157 -3.82 -17.31 21.65
C GLY A 157 -4.84 -18.33 21.13
N ARG A 158 -5.76 -17.92 20.23
CA ARG A 158 -6.72 -18.86 19.62
C ARG A 158 -6.13 -19.43 18.32
N PRO A 159 -6.00 -20.76 18.17
CA PRO A 159 -5.40 -21.39 16.98
C PRO A 159 -6.32 -21.35 15.74
N GLY A 160 -5.74 -21.53 14.56
CA GLY A 160 -6.49 -21.74 13.31
C GLY A 160 -7.16 -20.48 12.74
N ALA A 161 -8.47 -20.53 12.55
CA ALA A 161 -9.26 -19.47 11.92
C ALA A 161 -9.13 -18.08 12.59
N SER A 162 -8.72 -18.02 13.87
CA SER A 162 -8.50 -16.77 14.59
C SER A 162 -7.25 -16.01 14.14
N ARG A 163 -6.22 -16.67 13.63
CA ARG A 163 -5.02 -16.01 13.09
C ARG A 163 -5.35 -15.20 11.83
N SER A 164 -6.11 -15.81 10.90
CA SER A 164 -6.58 -15.09 9.70
C SER A 164 -7.50 -13.93 10.04
N ARG A 165 -8.45 -14.13 10.99
CA ARG A 165 -9.33 -13.05 11.44
C ARG A 165 -8.54 -11.90 12.06
N ARG A 166 -7.57 -12.21 12.89
CA ARG A 166 -6.70 -11.22 13.51
C ARG A 166 -5.91 -10.42 12.48
N ALA A 167 -5.31 -11.10 11.48
CA ALA A 167 -4.61 -10.44 10.40
C ALA A 167 -5.54 -9.54 9.56
N GLY A 168 -6.77 -10.01 9.29
CA GLY A 168 -7.78 -9.23 8.57
C GLY A 168 -8.21 -7.97 9.32
N VAL A 169 -8.47 -8.08 10.62
CA VAL A 169 -8.86 -6.93 11.47
C VAL A 169 -7.74 -5.90 11.55
N LEU A 170 -6.49 -6.34 11.76
CA LEU A 170 -5.34 -5.43 11.77
C LEU A 170 -5.07 -4.83 10.40
N GLY A 171 -5.29 -5.59 9.32
CA GLY A 171 -5.21 -5.11 7.95
C GLY A 171 -6.26 -4.03 7.65
N ALA A 172 -7.48 -4.23 8.13
CA ALA A 172 -8.55 -3.24 8.04
C ALA A 172 -8.19 -1.94 8.78
N ALA A 173 -7.72 -2.05 10.01
CA ALA A 173 -7.28 -0.89 10.80
C ALA A 173 -6.14 -0.13 10.11
N THR A 174 -5.20 -0.85 9.50
CA THR A 174 -4.08 -0.23 8.75
C THR A 174 -4.58 0.52 7.52
N GLY A 175 -5.51 -0.09 6.73
CA GLY A 175 -6.08 0.58 5.56
C GLY A 175 -6.83 1.86 5.94
N ILE A 176 -7.62 1.83 7.01
CA ILE A 176 -8.30 3.02 7.54
C ILE A 176 -7.29 4.09 7.96
N SER A 177 -6.20 3.70 8.62
CA SER A 177 -5.14 4.64 9.02
C SER A 177 -4.43 5.27 7.82
N TRP A 178 -4.19 4.51 6.74
CA TRP A 178 -3.61 5.05 5.51
C TRP A 178 -4.54 6.03 4.81
N GLY A 179 -5.85 5.73 4.73
CA GLY A 179 -6.82 6.66 4.20
C GLY A 179 -6.93 7.96 5.00
N PHE A 180 -6.80 7.89 6.32
CA PHE A 180 -6.70 9.08 7.17
C PHE A 180 -5.41 9.87 6.89
N MET A 181 -4.27 9.19 6.75
CA MET A 181 -3.01 9.83 6.36
C MET A 181 -3.11 10.54 5.02
N ALA A 182 -3.82 9.96 4.04
CA ALA A 182 -4.04 10.60 2.75
C ALA A 182 -4.79 11.93 2.89
N ALA A 183 -5.78 12.01 3.79
CA ALA A 183 -6.45 13.27 4.12
C ALA A 183 -5.49 14.28 4.79
N VAL A 184 -4.62 13.83 5.70
CA VAL A 184 -3.59 14.67 6.33
C VAL A 184 -2.58 15.17 5.29
N ILE A 185 -2.18 14.34 4.31
CA ILE A 185 -1.32 14.75 3.20
C ILE A 185 -2.02 15.83 2.35
N LYS A 186 -3.33 15.70 2.11
CA LYS A 186 -4.09 16.74 1.40
C LYS A 186 -4.09 18.06 2.15
N GLU A 187 -4.32 18.05 3.45
CA GLU A 187 -4.20 19.26 4.30
C GLU A 187 -2.79 19.86 4.23
N LEU A 188 -1.75 19.02 4.34
CA LEU A 188 -0.36 19.47 4.22
C LEU A 188 -0.08 20.10 2.85
N SER A 189 -0.69 19.55 1.78
CA SER A 189 -0.49 20.04 0.41
C SER A 189 -0.96 21.48 0.21
N SER A 190 -1.88 21.97 1.05
CA SER A 190 -2.36 23.34 0.98
C SER A 190 -1.27 24.38 1.25
N HIS A 191 -0.27 24.02 2.05
CA HIS A 191 0.86 24.88 2.43
C HIS A 191 2.03 24.86 1.43
N LEU A 192 1.94 24.07 0.33
CA LEU A 192 3.02 23.99 -0.66
C LEU A 192 3.36 25.32 -1.37
N GLY A 193 2.45 26.30 -1.35
CA GLY A 193 2.67 27.63 -1.94
C GLY A 193 3.29 28.65 -0.99
N ASP A 194 3.29 28.36 0.32
CA ASP A 194 3.58 29.32 1.38
C ASP A 194 5.04 29.26 1.88
N GLY A 195 5.84 28.37 1.27
CA GLY A 195 7.25 28.19 1.63
C GLY A 195 7.50 27.08 2.62
N ILE A 196 8.78 26.76 2.81
CA ILE A 196 9.22 25.65 3.69
C ILE A 196 8.83 25.91 5.15
N ASP A 197 8.92 27.16 5.59
CA ASP A 197 8.58 27.53 6.98
C ASP A 197 7.12 27.24 7.30
N ALA A 198 6.21 27.48 6.37
CA ALA A 198 4.78 27.13 6.53
C ALA A 198 4.57 25.62 6.64
N ILE A 199 5.28 24.83 5.83
CA ILE A 199 5.21 23.35 5.87
C ILE A 199 5.73 22.83 7.22
N VAL A 200 6.84 23.36 7.71
CA VAL A 200 7.48 22.89 8.96
C VAL A 200 6.69 23.36 10.20
N SER A 201 6.03 24.50 10.13
CA SER A 201 5.24 25.04 11.26
C SER A 201 3.83 24.47 11.36
N THR A 202 3.33 23.77 10.33
CA THR A 202 1.96 23.25 10.31
C THR A 202 1.81 21.98 11.17
N TRP A 203 0.70 21.87 11.90
CA TRP A 203 0.35 20.69 12.70
C TRP A 203 0.21 19.41 11.86
N SER A 204 -0.19 19.55 10.59
CA SER A 204 -0.44 18.41 9.70
C SER A 204 0.84 17.63 9.39
N LEU A 205 2.00 18.27 9.34
CA LEU A 205 3.30 17.59 9.18
C LEU A 205 3.58 16.68 10.39
N TYR A 206 3.43 17.19 11.59
CA TYR A 206 3.71 16.43 12.82
C TYR A 206 2.72 15.29 13.01
N LEU A 207 1.43 15.54 12.71
CA LEU A 207 0.43 14.47 12.72
C LEU A 207 0.75 13.39 11.67
N LEU A 208 1.17 13.78 10.47
CA LEU A 208 1.57 12.84 9.42
C LEU A 208 2.74 11.96 9.86
N LEU A 209 3.75 12.53 10.48
CA LEU A 209 4.90 11.78 11.00
C LEU A 209 4.50 10.82 12.12
N ALA A 210 3.71 11.29 13.09
CA ALA A 210 3.26 10.48 14.21
C ALA A 210 2.30 9.36 13.77
N ALA A 211 1.28 9.70 12.97
CA ALA A 211 0.34 8.73 12.42
C ALA A 211 1.02 7.75 11.47
N GLY A 212 1.98 8.23 10.66
CA GLY A 212 2.77 7.40 9.76
C GLY A 212 3.59 6.35 10.51
N ALA A 213 4.30 6.76 11.54
CA ALA A 213 5.04 5.83 12.39
C ALA A 213 4.11 4.80 13.07
N ALA A 214 2.99 5.25 13.62
CA ALA A 214 2.01 4.36 14.25
C ALA A 214 1.41 3.37 13.22
N THR A 215 1.06 3.84 12.03
CA THR A 215 0.50 3.00 10.95
C THR A 215 1.52 1.99 10.43
N MET A 216 2.80 2.34 10.34
CA MET A 216 3.86 1.40 9.99
C MET A 216 4.00 0.27 11.00
N VAL A 217 3.93 0.57 12.30
CA VAL A 217 3.92 -0.43 13.36
C VAL A 217 2.68 -1.32 13.25
N LEU A 218 1.52 -0.72 12.99
CA LEU A 218 0.26 -1.44 12.82
C LEU A 218 0.31 -2.39 11.61
N ALA A 219 0.83 -1.93 10.47
CA ALA A 219 1.04 -2.73 9.27
C ALA A 219 1.96 -3.93 9.52
N ALA A 220 3.08 -3.71 10.23
CA ALA A 220 3.99 -4.78 10.60
C ALA A 220 3.30 -5.84 11.47
N HIS A 221 2.47 -5.42 12.44
CA HIS A 221 1.68 -6.34 13.27
C HIS A 221 0.60 -7.08 12.46
N ALA A 222 -0.04 -6.43 11.49
CA ALA A 222 -1.01 -7.07 10.61
C ALA A 222 -0.36 -8.20 9.79
N LEU A 223 0.81 -7.94 9.23
CA LEU A 223 1.58 -8.91 8.44
C LEU A 223 2.11 -10.07 9.31
N ALA A 224 2.53 -9.80 10.54
CA ALA A 224 3.01 -10.81 11.47
C ALA A 224 1.87 -11.65 12.09
N ALA A 225 0.62 -11.16 12.11
CA ALA A 225 -0.50 -11.80 12.78
C ALA A 225 -1.02 -13.05 12.06
N GLY A 226 -0.87 -13.15 10.74
CA GLY A 226 -1.38 -14.26 9.94
C GLY A 226 -1.04 -14.18 8.46
N PRO A 227 -1.72 -14.96 7.62
CA PRO A 227 -1.42 -15.01 6.20
C PRO A 227 -1.71 -13.65 5.52
N LEU A 228 -0.83 -13.25 4.61
CA LEU A 228 -0.94 -12.01 3.84
C LEU A 228 -2.29 -11.89 3.12
N ALA A 229 -2.82 -13.01 2.62
CA ALA A 229 -4.12 -13.05 1.96
C ALA A 229 -5.29 -12.58 2.85
N ALA A 230 -5.13 -12.58 4.17
CA ALA A 230 -6.15 -12.10 5.10
C ALA A 230 -6.01 -10.60 5.39
N SER A 231 -4.81 -10.04 5.47
CA SER A 231 -4.57 -8.62 5.76
C SER A 231 -4.63 -7.74 4.50
N GLN A 232 -4.21 -8.26 3.35
CA GLN A 232 -4.11 -7.50 2.11
C GLN A 232 -5.42 -6.85 1.63
N PRO A 233 -6.60 -7.53 1.69
CA PRO A 233 -7.85 -6.87 1.30
C PRO A 233 -8.17 -5.63 2.14
N GLY A 234 -7.82 -5.66 3.44
CA GLY A 234 -7.98 -4.51 4.33
C GLY A 234 -7.16 -3.31 3.85
N PHE A 235 -5.90 -3.52 3.52
CA PHE A 235 -5.02 -2.47 2.99
C PHE A 235 -5.56 -1.88 1.69
N THR A 236 -5.94 -2.72 0.73
CA THR A 236 -6.27 -2.30 -0.63
C THR A 236 -7.65 -1.65 -0.74
N ILE A 237 -8.61 -2.08 0.11
CA ILE A 237 -10.01 -1.64 0.01
C ILE A 237 -10.27 -0.45 0.92
N LEU A 238 -9.82 -0.53 2.19
CA LEU A 238 -10.22 0.46 3.19
C LEU A 238 -9.41 1.76 3.11
N ASP A 239 -8.21 1.75 2.55
CA ASP A 239 -7.45 2.97 2.28
C ASP A 239 -8.21 3.92 1.33
N PRO A 240 -8.50 3.57 0.07
CA PRO A 240 -9.20 4.49 -0.83
C PRO A 240 -10.63 4.80 -0.39
N LEU A 241 -11.33 3.85 0.26
CA LEU A 241 -12.65 4.11 0.81
C LEU A 241 -12.62 5.16 1.91
N THR A 242 -11.73 5.01 2.89
CA THR A 242 -11.57 5.96 3.99
C THR A 242 -11.13 7.33 3.48
N ALA A 243 -10.18 7.36 2.54
CA ALA A 243 -9.73 8.60 1.93
C ALA A 243 -10.86 9.32 1.19
N SER A 244 -11.68 8.60 0.41
CA SER A 244 -12.81 9.19 -0.29
C SER A 244 -13.89 9.71 0.67
N LEU A 245 -14.22 8.94 1.73
CA LEU A 245 -15.15 9.38 2.78
C LEU A 245 -14.66 10.64 3.49
N LEU A 246 -13.37 10.70 3.82
CA LEU A 246 -12.77 11.88 4.43
C LEU A 246 -12.67 13.05 3.45
N GLY A 247 -12.50 12.78 2.15
CA GLY A 247 -12.57 13.79 1.09
C GLY A 247 -13.91 14.53 1.10
N VAL A 248 -15.00 13.76 1.13
CA VAL A 248 -16.36 14.33 1.24
C VAL A 248 -16.56 15.05 2.58
N PHE A 249 -16.21 14.41 3.69
CA PHE A 249 -16.49 14.91 5.01
C PHE A 249 -15.64 16.12 5.41
N LEU A 250 -14.33 16.08 5.19
CA LEU A 250 -13.39 17.14 5.59
C LEU A 250 -13.34 18.25 4.56
N PHE A 251 -13.20 17.91 3.30
CA PHE A 251 -12.92 18.86 2.24
C PHE A 251 -14.16 19.25 1.43
N GLY A 252 -15.32 18.63 1.71
CA GLY A 252 -16.55 18.92 0.99
C GLY A 252 -16.48 18.52 -0.48
N GLU A 253 -15.75 17.45 -0.80
CA GLU A 253 -15.70 16.91 -2.16
C GLU A 253 -17.09 16.42 -2.58
N HIS A 254 -17.56 16.84 -3.75
CA HIS A 254 -18.84 16.43 -4.25
C HIS A 254 -18.67 15.14 -5.07
N ILE A 255 -19.25 14.05 -4.56
CA ILE A 255 -19.47 12.83 -5.33
C ILE A 255 -20.87 12.92 -5.91
N GLN A 256 -21.04 12.56 -7.18
CA GLN A 256 -22.38 12.58 -7.80
C GLN A 256 -23.29 11.56 -7.09
N THR A 257 -24.33 12.05 -6.41
CA THR A 257 -25.19 11.23 -5.52
C THR A 257 -26.44 10.62 -6.19
N GLY A 258 -26.55 10.69 -7.50
CA GLY A 258 -27.65 10.02 -8.23
C GLY A 258 -27.53 8.49 -8.14
N ALA A 259 -28.63 7.76 -7.98
CA ALA A 259 -28.61 6.28 -7.90
C ALA A 259 -27.89 5.63 -9.10
N ALA A 260 -28.02 6.20 -10.30
CA ALA A 260 -27.31 5.79 -11.50
C ALA A 260 -25.80 6.14 -11.43
N ALA A 261 -25.42 7.26 -10.80
CA ALA A 261 -24.05 7.68 -10.62
C ALA A 261 -23.36 6.80 -9.56
N LEU A 262 -24.02 6.52 -8.44
CA LEU A 262 -23.50 5.61 -7.40
C LEU A 262 -23.25 4.20 -7.94
N ALA A 263 -24.17 3.66 -8.77
CA ALA A 263 -23.95 2.38 -9.43
C ALA A 263 -22.83 2.46 -10.47
N GLY A 264 -22.73 3.60 -11.19
CA GLY A 264 -21.69 3.86 -12.16
C GLY A 264 -20.31 3.98 -11.55
N GLU A 265 -20.18 4.53 -10.33
CA GLU A 265 -18.91 4.68 -9.62
C GLU A 265 -18.52 3.44 -8.81
N ALA A 266 -19.50 2.75 -8.23
CA ALA A 266 -19.26 1.54 -7.42
C ALA A 266 -18.71 0.38 -8.27
N LEU A 267 -19.20 0.21 -9.49
CA LEU A 267 -18.76 -0.89 -10.36
C LEU A 267 -17.28 -0.78 -10.77
N PRO A 268 -16.80 0.35 -11.32
CA PRO A 268 -15.39 0.51 -11.64
C PRO A 268 -14.49 0.48 -10.39
N LEU A 269 -14.92 1.03 -9.26
CA LEU A 269 -14.19 0.94 -8.00
C LEU A 269 -14.11 -0.52 -7.52
N ALA A 270 -15.18 -1.28 -7.61
CA ALA A 270 -15.18 -2.71 -7.33
C ALA A 270 -14.22 -3.48 -8.27
N ALA A 271 -14.16 -3.11 -9.56
CA ALA A 271 -13.22 -3.70 -10.51
C ALA A 271 -11.76 -3.39 -10.16
N VAL A 272 -11.45 -2.15 -9.74
CA VAL A 272 -10.12 -1.77 -9.23
C VAL A 272 -9.76 -2.61 -8.01
N ILE A 273 -10.65 -2.69 -7.03
CA ILE A 273 -10.45 -3.45 -5.80
C ILE A 273 -10.26 -4.94 -6.09
N ALA A 274 -11.12 -5.53 -6.92
CA ALA A 274 -11.03 -6.93 -7.28
C ALA A 274 -9.74 -7.24 -8.06
N GLY A 275 -9.39 -6.39 -9.04
CA GLY A 275 -8.15 -6.48 -9.79
C GLY A 275 -6.91 -6.36 -8.91
N ALA A 276 -6.87 -5.37 -8.03
CA ALA A 276 -5.79 -5.18 -7.06
C ALA A 276 -5.66 -6.36 -6.09
N ALA A 277 -6.79 -6.87 -5.57
CA ALA A 277 -6.81 -8.05 -4.69
C ALA A 277 -6.38 -9.33 -5.41
N ALA A 278 -6.74 -9.50 -6.67
CA ALA A 278 -6.29 -10.63 -7.49
C ALA A 278 -4.80 -10.54 -7.81
N LEU A 279 -4.32 -9.35 -8.18
CA LEU A 279 -2.92 -9.09 -8.54
C LEU A 279 -1.99 -9.23 -7.34
N SER A 280 -2.40 -8.72 -6.16
CA SER A 280 -1.64 -8.88 -4.92
C SER A 280 -1.50 -10.34 -4.46
N ARG A 281 -2.38 -11.23 -4.95
CA ARG A 281 -2.30 -12.69 -4.71
C ARG A 281 -1.54 -13.43 -5.79
N SER A 282 -1.05 -12.77 -6.82
CA SER A 282 -0.23 -13.40 -7.87
C SER A 282 1.11 -13.87 -7.31
N CYS A 283 1.56 -15.03 -7.79
CA CYS A 283 2.89 -15.56 -7.46
C CYS A 283 4.04 -14.65 -7.91
N LEU A 284 3.80 -13.78 -8.88
CA LEU A 284 4.75 -12.75 -9.31
C LEU A 284 4.96 -11.69 -8.23
N VAL A 285 3.88 -11.17 -7.66
CA VAL A 285 3.92 -10.07 -6.68
C VAL A 285 4.31 -10.55 -5.30
N LEU A 286 3.80 -11.73 -4.86
CA LEU A 286 4.07 -12.28 -3.53
C LEU A 286 5.50 -12.80 -3.34
N GLY A 287 6.17 -13.25 -4.41
CA GLY A 287 7.47 -13.91 -4.31
C GLY A 287 7.39 -15.34 -3.74
N GLU A 288 8.56 -15.98 -3.64
CA GLU A 288 8.72 -17.43 -3.45
C GLU A 288 8.27 -17.97 -2.08
N ASN A 289 8.39 -17.18 -1.02
CA ASN A 289 8.27 -17.65 0.36
C ASN A 289 6.87 -17.60 0.96
N GLN A 290 5.85 -17.13 0.24
CA GLN A 290 4.56 -16.79 0.86
C GLN A 290 3.35 -17.60 0.39
N ARG A 291 3.48 -18.56 -0.55
CA ARG A 291 2.38 -19.46 -0.94
C ARG A 291 2.82 -20.91 -1.11
N PRO A 292 2.24 -21.85 -0.36
CA PRO A 292 2.24 -23.26 -0.76
C PRO A 292 1.44 -23.37 -2.06
N GLY A 293 2.11 -23.79 -3.16
CA GLY A 293 1.49 -23.97 -4.48
C GLY A 293 1.91 -22.99 -5.58
N CYS A 294 2.83 -22.04 -5.35
CA CYS A 294 3.56 -21.42 -6.44
C CYS A 294 4.52 -22.48 -7.05
N PRO A 295 4.53 -22.69 -8.39
CA PRO A 295 5.44 -23.66 -9.01
C PRO A 295 6.88 -23.33 -8.63
N ASP A 296 7.60 -24.35 -8.17
CA ASP A 296 9.01 -24.25 -7.82
C ASP A 296 9.86 -23.76 -9.00
N GLN A 297 10.98 -23.12 -8.67
CA GLN A 297 12.07 -22.87 -9.63
C GLN A 297 12.43 -24.15 -10.39
N PRO A 298 12.83 -24.06 -11.66
CA PRO A 298 13.43 -25.17 -12.36
C PRO A 298 14.59 -25.74 -11.54
N ALA A 299 14.69 -27.06 -11.47
CA ALA A 299 15.56 -27.84 -10.59
C ALA A 299 17.07 -27.49 -10.64
N THR A 300 17.48 -26.64 -11.55
CA THR A 300 18.87 -26.19 -11.73
C THR A 300 19.41 -25.36 -10.55
N ASP A 301 18.55 -24.69 -9.79
CA ASP A 301 19.01 -23.85 -8.66
C ASP A 301 19.00 -24.56 -7.30
N ARG A 302 18.28 -25.71 -7.19
CA ARG A 302 18.31 -26.55 -5.96
C ARG A 302 19.64 -27.24 -5.77
N ALA A 303 20.39 -27.52 -6.81
CA ALA A 303 21.69 -28.16 -6.75
C ALA A 303 22.80 -27.25 -6.20
N ALA A 304 22.65 -25.93 -6.37
CA ALA A 304 23.64 -24.94 -5.90
C ALA A 304 23.53 -24.60 -4.40
N HIS A 305 22.39 -24.93 -3.76
CA HIS A 305 22.11 -24.60 -2.34
C HIS A 305 21.81 -25.80 -1.46
N ALA A 306 22.10 -27.04 -1.89
CA ALA A 306 22.06 -28.18 -1.02
C ALA A 306 23.22 -28.07 0.00
N PRO A 307 22.94 -27.97 1.32
CA PRO A 307 24.02 -28.04 2.32
C PRO A 307 24.73 -29.39 2.14
N GLY A 308 26.04 -29.34 1.94
CA GLY A 308 26.87 -30.48 1.65
C GLY A 308 26.56 -31.65 2.59
N ARG A 309 26.12 -32.77 2.04
CA ARG A 309 26.15 -34.06 2.75
C ARG A 309 27.60 -34.34 3.07
N GLN A 310 27.96 -34.20 4.36
CA GLN A 310 29.20 -34.74 4.85
C GLN A 310 29.20 -36.25 4.56
N PRO A 311 30.24 -36.83 3.98
CA PRO A 311 30.33 -38.25 3.82
C PRO A 311 30.41 -38.89 5.20
N VAL A 312 29.43 -39.75 5.52
CA VAL A 312 29.47 -40.63 6.70
C VAL A 312 30.73 -41.51 6.56
N ALA A 313 31.69 -41.28 7.42
CA ALA A 313 32.88 -42.14 7.56
C ALA A 313 32.41 -43.56 7.90
N ALA A 314 32.63 -44.45 6.94
CA ALA A 314 32.43 -45.90 7.16
C ALA A 314 33.49 -46.38 8.18
N SER A 315 33.04 -46.67 9.39
CA SER A 315 33.81 -47.47 10.33
C SER A 315 33.91 -48.91 9.79
N ARG A 316 35.10 -49.34 9.43
CA ARG A 316 35.43 -50.76 9.21
C ARG A 316 35.84 -51.41 10.51
N PRO A 317 35.62 -52.75 10.63
CA PRO A 317 35.75 -53.53 11.84
C PRO A 317 37.17 -53.70 12.36
#